data_56af4851615f8e6c701d8a2e30ac794e
#
_entry.id   56af4851615f8e6c701d8a2e30ac794e
#
_cell.length_a   1.000
_cell.length_b   1.000
_cell.length_c   1.000
_cell.angle_alpha   90.00
_cell.angle_beta   90.00
_cell.angle_gamma   90.00
#
_symmetry.space_group_name_H-M   'P 1'
#
loop_
_entity.id
_entity.type
_entity.pdbx_description
1 polymer ?
#
loop_
_entity_poly.entity_id
_entity_poly.type
_entity_poly.pdbx_seq_one_letter_code
_entity_poly.pdbx_strand_id
1 'polypeptide(L)'
;MPEPTQTAVRLSGTNLERAADHNQRITLHAIRVQGTTTRVELARLTGLTAPAIANITKRLIADDLVHEAGQVRQGRGQPAIKLKLNPDACFAIGVNIDRDHLAIAIVNFLGETVARRAVEIDFSLPDDVRAFYRTTVKDLVEQAGVDVRRLVGIGVATPDDLGSIELAGRPQDYSTWDQTDIAGLFAEPYALPVFIENDAAAAAMGEQQLGSGRHHSSAFYMLISWGLGGGFFADGTYVRGAAGRSGEIGFLNCRADDGTVEPVQQWVSLSGLSTLLQARGLGLGELFAAEHSPAFEEAFDVWVEGAARRLLDPMIAVNCLLNPAAILIGGRLPIKFLERLERRLNVYLAEHAAHIPGLAPIRLAELAEDAPTVGAAILPLSHYLLPQAATLWKQDEGSEPELESAGTWMQRA
;
A
#
# COMPACT_ATOMS: atom_id res chain seq x y z
N MET A 1 -6.98 32.84 14.76
CA MET A 1 -7.37 31.82 13.78
C MET A 1 -6.88 32.31 12.41
N PRO A 2 -5.99 31.59 11.73
CA PRO A 2 -5.66 31.95 10.36
C PRO A 2 -6.88 31.71 9.46
N GLU A 3 -7.14 32.64 8.54
CA GLU A 3 -8.21 32.50 7.56
C GLU A 3 -7.99 31.28 6.68
N PRO A 4 -9.05 30.54 6.30
CA PRO A 4 -8.91 29.41 5.38
C PRO A 4 -8.43 29.92 4.02
N THR A 5 -7.26 29.50 3.62
CA THR A 5 -6.74 29.75 2.27
C THR A 5 -7.70 29.09 1.28
N GLN A 6 -8.45 29.90 0.54
CA GLN A 6 -9.28 29.41 -0.57
C GLN A 6 -8.38 28.73 -1.58
N THR A 7 -8.44 27.41 -1.66
CA THR A 7 -7.81 26.65 -2.73
C THR A 7 -8.57 26.96 -4.01
N ALA A 8 -8.10 27.92 -4.78
CA ALA A 8 -8.67 28.24 -6.08
C ALA A 8 -8.59 26.99 -6.98
N VAL A 9 -9.69 26.65 -7.63
CA VAL A 9 -9.71 25.64 -8.68
C VAL A 9 -8.74 26.07 -9.77
N ARG A 10 -7.57 25.42 -9.85
CA ARG A 10 -6.57 25.74 -10.87
C ARG A 10 -6.89 24.99 -12.16
N LEU A 11 -7.22 25.73 -13.19
CA LEU A 11 -7.31 25.23 -14.56
C LEU A 11 -5.94 25.36 -15.21
N SER A 12 -5.26 24.26 -15.52
CA SER A 12 -4.00 24.27 -16.26
C SER A 12 -4.11 23.45 -17.54
N GLY A 13 -3.59 24.00 -18.65
CA GLY A 13 -3.42 23.25 -19.88
C GLY A 13 -2.24 22.27 -19.78
N THR A 14 -2.27 21.18 -20.55
CA THR A 14 -1.12 20.29 -20.70
C THR A 14 -0.26 20.71 -21.90
N ASN A 15 1.06 20.49 -21.81
CA ASN A 15 1.95 20.65 -22.95
C ASN A 15 2.19 19.30 -23.67
N LEU A 16 2.82 19.35 -24.86
CA LEU A 16 3.06 18.14 -25.67
C LEU A 16 3.97 17.13 -24.97
N GLU A 17 4.91 17.58 -24.17
CA GLU A 17 5.86 16.72 -23.45
C GLU A 17 5.15 15.93 -22.35
N ARG A 18 4.35 16.60 -21.51
CA ARG A 18 3.54 15.96 -20.47
C ARG A 18 2.50 15.00 -21.04
N ALA A 19 1.89 15.37 -22.17
CA ALA A 19 0.98 14.46 -22.86
C ALA A 19 1.71 13.22 -23.39
N ALA A 20 2.94 13.36 -23.86
CA ALA A 20 3.75 12.23 -24.33
C ALA A 20 4.16 11.33 -23.17
N ASP A 21 4.60 11.88 -22.03
CA ASP A 21 4.93 11.12 -20.82
C ASP A 21 3.68 10.40 -20.27
N HIS A 22 2.56 11.09 -20.17
CA HIS A 22 1.28 10.49 -19.75
C HIS A 22 0.87 9.32 -20.65
N ASN A 23 0.96 9.48 -21.97
CA ASN A 23 0.63 8.45 -22.94
C ASN A 23 1.57 7.23 -22.82
N GLN A 24 2.86 7.46 -22.53
CA GLN A 24 3.82 6.40 -22.30
C GLN A 24 3.46 5.61 -21.02
N ARG A 25 3.16 6.29 -19.91
CA ARG A 25 2.73 5.67 -18.64
C ARG A 25 1.43 4.90 -18.78
N ILE A 26 0.43 5.47 -19.47
CA ILE A 26 -0.84 4.79 -19.77
C ILE A 26 -0.60 3.50 -20.59
N THR A 27 0.26 3.56 -21.60
CA THR A 27 0.59 2.40 -22.43
C THR A 27 1.30 1.33 -21.60
N LEU A 28 2.26 1.72 -20.77
CA LEU A 28 2.99 0.82 -19.87
C LEU A 28 2.05 0.15 -18.86
N HIS A 29 1.16 0.93 -18.26
CA HIS A 29 0.14 0.43 -17.33
C HIS A 29 -0.83 -0.54 -18.01
N ALA A 30 -1.26 -0.24 -19.24
CA ALA A 30 -2.12 -1.16 -20.01
C ALA A 30 -1.42 -2.50 -20.27
N ILE A 31 -0.11 -2.52 -20.59
CA ILE A 31 0.67 -3.76 -20.72
C ILE A 31 0.71 -4.50 -19.38
N ARG A 32 0.94 -3.78 -18.26
CA ARG A 32 1.00 -4.36 -16.93
C ARG A 32 -0.31 -5.07 -16.55
N VAL A 33 -1.45 -4.40 -16.74
CA VAL A 33 -2.77 -4.95 -16.39
C VAL A 33 -3.13 -6.15 -17.26
N GLN A 34 -2.78 -6.13 -18.56
CA GLN A 34 -3.07 -7.23 -19.47
C GLN A 34 -2.08 -8.41 -19.34
N GLY A 35 -0.92 -8.20 -18.69
CA GLY A 35 0.18 -9.17 -18.61
C GLY A 35 0.86 -9.39 -19.96
N THR A 36 0.10 -9.74 -20.99
CA THR A 36 0.59 -9.92 -22.37
C THR A 36 -0.43 -9.36 -23.34
N THR A 37 -0.01 -8.46 -24.26
CA THR A 37 -0.90 -7.76 -25.17
C THR A 37 -0.25 -7.51 -26.54
N THR A 38 -0.98 -6.96 -27.50
CA THR A 38 -0.48 -6.57 -28.82
C THR A 38 -0.64 -5.06 -29.04
N ARG A 39 0.10 -4.49 -30.01
CA ARG A 39 -0.04 -3.07 -30.35
C ARG A 39 -1.46 -2.69 -30.77
N VAL A 40 -2.20 -3.61 -31.39
CA VAL A 40 -3.60 -3.40 -31.78
C VAL A 40 -4.51 -3.32 -30.55
N GLU A 41 -4.34 -4.24 -29.60
CA GLU A 41 -5.08 -4.23 -28.34
C GLU A 41 -4.76 -2.98 -27.49
N LEU A 42 -3.48 -2.58 -27.44
CA LEU A 42 -3.06 -1.35 -26.76
C LEU A 42 -3.73 -0.11 -27.34
N ALA A 43 -3.78 0.02 -28.69
CA ALA A 43 -4.47 1.13 -29.34
C ALA A 43 -5.97 1.16 -28.96
N ARG A 44 -6.62 -0.01 -28.91
CA ARG A 44 -8.03 -0.12 -28.50
C ARG A 44 -8.24 0.24 -27.01
N LEU A 45 -7.37 -0.23 -26.12
CA LEU A 45 -7.49 -0.02 -24.68
C LEU A 45 -7.20 1.43 -24.27
N THR A 46 -6.19 2.03 -24.88
CA THR A 46 -5.73 3.40 -24.51
C THR A 46 -6.44 4.49 -25.29
N GLY A 47 -7.12 4.17 -26.40
CA GLY A 47 -7.66 5.16 -27.32
C GLY A 47 -6.61 5.90 -28.16
N LEU A 48 -5.33 5.52 -28.04
CA LEU A 48 -4.25 6.14 -28.81
C LEU A 48 -4.20 5.58 -30.24
N THR A 49 -3.69 6.41 -31.15
CA THR A 49 -3.55 6.00 -32.57
C THR A 49 -2.48 4.90 -32.75
N ALA A 50 -2.63 4.04 -33.76
CA ALA A 50 -1.67 2.99 -34.05
C ALA A 50 -0.22 3.50 -34.25
N PRO A 51 0.05 4.63 -34.94
CA PRO A 51 1.38 5.21 -35.02
C PRO A 51 1.92 5.66 -33.66
N ALA A 52 1.09 6.26 -32.79
CA ALA A 52 1.51 6.65 -31.43
C ALA A 52 1.93 5.42 -30.60
N ILE A 53 1.10 4.36 -30.59
CA ILE A 53 1.41 3.10 -29.90
C ILE A 53 2.69 2.47 -30.48
N ALA A 54 2.89 2.49 -31.79
CA ALA A 54 4.12 1.97 -32.40
C ALA A 54 5.38 2.71 -31.92
N ASN A 55 5.33 4.02 -31.85
CA ASN A 55 6.44 4.86 -31.36
C ASN A 55 6.68 4.66 -29.85
N ILE A 56 5.62 4.65 -29.04
CA ILE A 56 5.73 4.43 -27.58
C ILE A 56 6.31 3.04 -27.31
N THR A 57 5.75 1.99 -27.90
CA THR A 57 6.25 0.62 -27.66
C THR A 57 7.67 0.41 -28.16
N LYS A 58 8.10 1.11 -29.23
CA LYS A 58 9.50 1.10 -29.68
C LYS A 58 10.45 1.69 -28.63
N ARG A 59 10.05 2.81 -28.00
CA ARG A 59 10.82 3.42 -26.89
C ARG A 59 10.86 2.49 -25.69
N LEU A 60 9.71 1.97 -25.24
CA LEU A 60 9.64 1.06 -24.08
C LEU A 60 10.52 -0.20 -24.26
N ILE A 61 10.64 -0.70 -25.51
CA ILE A 61 11.53 -1.83 -25.82
C ILE A 61 12.99 -1.39 -25.81
N ALA A 62 13.30 -0.21 -26.36
CA ALA A 62 14.67 0.33 -26.35
C ALA A 62 15.17 0.62 -24.92
N ASP A 63 14.24 1.03 -24.02
CA ASP A 63 14.48 1.29 -22.60
C ASP A 63 14.42 0.00 -21.73
N ASP A 64 14.36 -1.18 -22.35
CA ASP A 64 14.30 -2.49 -21.69
C ASP A 64 13.11 -2.66 -20.71
N LEU A 65 12.10 -1.81 -20.78
CA LEU A 65 10.88 -1.89 -19.95
C LEU A 65 9.87 -2.93 -20.45
N VAL A 66 9.93 -3.23 -21.75
CA VAL A 66 8.99 -4.14 -22.44
C VAL A 66 9.76 -5.08 -23.35
N HIS A 67 9.40 -6.35 -23.33
CA HIS A 67 9.95 -7.38 -24.21
C HIS A 67 8.90 -7.89 -25.21
N GLU A 68 9.39 -8.36 -26.37
CA GLU A 68 8.59 -9.12 -27.32
C GLU A 68 8.43 -10.56 -26.82
N ALA A 69 7.19 -11.02 -26.63
CA ALA A 69 6.84 -12.30 -26.04
C ALA A 69 6.23 -13.28 -27.07
N GLY A 70 6.81 -13.33 -28.26
CA GLY A 70 6.34 -14.19 -29.35
C GLY A 70 5.26 -13.54 -30.22
N GLN A 71 4.56 -14.36 -31.00
CA GLN A 71 3.58 -13.91 -32.00
C GLN A 71 2.24 -14.64 -31.83
N VAL A 72 1.16 -13.96 -32.21
CA VAL A 72 -0.17 -14.53 -32.24
C VAL A 72 -0.80 -14.30 -33.63
N ARG A 73 -1.42 -15.31 -34.21
CA ARG A 73 -2.21 -15.18 -35.45
C ARG A 73 -3.64 -14.81 -35.08
N GLN A 74 -4.05 -13.61 -35.44
CA GLN A 74 -5.44 -13.13 -35.32
C GLN A 74 -6.01 -12.95 -36.74
N GLY A 75 -6.55 -14.02 -37.31
CA GLY A 75 -7.18 -13.98 -38.64
C GLY A 75 -6.21 -14.03 -39.85
N ARG A 76 -6.68 -13.49 -41.01
CA ARG A 76 -5.90 -13.40 -42.27
C ARG A 76 -5.01 -12.15 -42.23
N GLY A 77 -3.75 -12.27 -41.83
CA GLY A 77 -2.81 -11.16 -41.79
C GLY A 77 -1.46 -11.59 -41.26
N GLN A 78 -0.52 -10.62 -41.19
CA GLN A 78 0.77 -10.85 -40.56
C GLN A 78 0.56 -11.12 -39.04
N PRO A 79 1.24 -12.13 -38.47
CA PRO A 79 1.15 -12.39 -37.02
C PRO A 79 1.48 -11.16 -36.18
N ALA A 80 0.63 -10.87 -35.19
CA ALA A 80 0.87 -9.77 -34.27
C ALA A 80 1.90 -10.15 -33.22
N ILE A 81 2.85 -9.25 -32.97
CA ILE A 81 3.87 -9.41 -31.91
C ILE A 81 3.20 -9.16 -30.56
N LYS A 82 3.38 -10.11 -29.64
CA LYS A 82 2.99 -9.96 -28.23
C LYS A 82 4.05 -9.18 -27.46
N LEU A 83 3.58 -8.30 -26.58
CA LEU A 83 4.40 -7.46 -25.70
C LEU A 83 4.09 -7.82 -24.26
N LYS A 84 5.11 -7.88 -23.41
CA LYS A 84 4.99 -8.03 -21.95
C LYS A 84 6.01 -7.13 -21.24
N LEU A 85 5.76 -6.79 -19.97
CA LEU A 85 6.75 -6.10 -19.17
C LEU A 85 7.99 -6.96 -18.94
N ASN A 86 9.12 -6.31 -18.82
CA ASN A 86 10.35 -6.92 -18.31
C ASN A 86 10.35 -6.83 -16.77
N PRO A 87 10.21 -7.94 -16.03
CA PRO A 87 10.17 -7.90 -14.56
C PRO A 87 11.46 -7.33 -13.98
N ASP A 88 12.59 -7.53 -14.66
CA ASP A 88 13.91 -7.12 -14.17
C ASP A 88 14.35 -5.74 -14.69
N ALA A 89 13.44 -4.99 -15.32
CA ALA A 89 13.76 -3.66 -15.84
C ALA A 89 14.15 -2.68 -14.73
N CYS A 90 13.43 -2.73 -13.62
CA CYS A 90 13.73 -1.92 -12.44
C CYS A 90 13.22 -2.59 -11.17
N PHE A 91 13.76 -2.14 -10.04
CA PHE A 91 13.43 -2.62 -8.72
C PHE A 91 13.21 -1.45 -7.76
N ALA A 92 12.44 -1.68 -6.72
CA ALA A 92 12.28 -0.72 -5.65
C ALA A 92 12.45 -1.38 -4.29
N ILE A 93 12.90 -0.61 -3.31
CA ILE A 93 13.00 -1.03 -1.92
C ILE A 93 11.78 -0.52 -1.19
N GLY A 94 11.05 -1.40 -0.52
CA GLY A 94 10.00 -1.05 0.42
C GLY A 94 10.46 -1.27 1.85
N VAL A 95 10.18 -0.32 2.71
CA VAL A 95 10.46 -0.40 4.14
C VAL A 95 9.16 -0.15 4.88
N ASN A 96 8.83 -1.00 5.84
CA ASN A 96 7.76 -0.75 6.78
C ASN A 96 8.35 -0.55 8.18
N ILE A 97 8.02 0.59 8.79
CA ILE A 97 8.34 0.92 10.17
C ILE A 97 7.04 0.82 10.96
N ASP A 98 6.91 -0.19 11.81
CA ASP A 98 5.80 -0.27 12.75
C ASP A 98 6.34 -0.29 14.19
N ARG A 99 5.46 -0.20 15.15
CA ARG A 99 5.80 -0.11 16.57
C ARG A 99 6.35 -1.41 17.14
N ASP A 100 5.99 -2.53 16.54
CA ASP A 100 6.33 -3.87 17.00
C ASP A 100 7.15 -4.67 15.98
N HIS A 101 7.41 -4.13 14.79
CA HIS A 101 8.25 -4.80 13.80
C HIS A 101 8.81 -3.85 12.74
N LEU A 102 9.88 -4.31 12.09
CA LEU A 102 10.46 -3.68 10.91
C LEU A 102 10.50 -4.69 9.78
N ALA A 103 10.17 -4.25 8.56
CA ALA A 103 10.27 -5.09 7.37
C ALA A 103 10.91 -4.34 6.21
N ILE A 104 11.71 -5.06 5.41
CA ILE A 104 12.29 -4.57 4.16
C ILE A 104 11.99 -5.61 3.08
N ALA A 105 11.55 -5.15 1.93
CA ALA A 105 11.39 -5.97 0.73
C ALA A 105 12.00 -5.28 -0.48
N ILE A 106 12.52 -6.08 -1.40
CA ILE A 106 12.87 -5.63 -2.75
C ILE A 106 11.80 -6.20 -3.67
N VAL A 107 11.17 -5.34 -4.45
CA VAL A 107 10.18 -5.74 -5.45
C VAL A 107 10.67 -5.42 -6.85
N ASN A 108 10.34 -6.27 -7.81
CA ASN A 108 10.63 -6.07 -9.22
C ASN A 108 9.57 -5.15 -9.88
N PHE A 109 9.70 -4.91 -11.17
CA PHE A 109 8.78 -4.03 -11.90
C PHE A 109 7.33 -4.54 -11.97
N LEU A 110 7.10 -5.85 -11.81
CA LEU A 110 5.76 -6.42 -11.72
C LEU A 110 5.15 -6.28 -10.31
N GLY A 111 5.97 -5.89 -9.31
CA GLY A 111 5.58 -5.82 -7.91
C GLY A 111 5.76 -7.14 -7.16
N GLU A 112 6.46 -8.11 -7.77
CA GLU A 112 6.78 -9.37 -7.12
C GLU A 112 7.93 -9.17 -6.14
N THR A 113 7.79 -9.68 -4.92
CA THR A 113 8.83 -9.65 -3.89
C THR A 113 9.96 -10.62 -4.27
N VAL A 114 11.15 -10.09 -4.55
CA VAL A 114 12.32 -10.90 -4.92
C VAL A 114 13.25 -11.20 -3.74
N ALA A 115 13.21 -10.36 -2.70
CA ALA A 115 13.88 -10.61 -1.42
C ALA A 115 13.12 -9.89 -0.29
N ARG A 116 13.14 -10.47 0.92
CA ARG A 116 12.44 -9.92 2.09
C ARG A 116 13.17 -10.26 3.39
N ARG A 117 13.17 -9.32 4.33
CA ARG A 117 13.59 -9.53 5.72
C ARG A 117 12.66 -8.75 6.65
N ALA A 118 12.25 -9.38 7.74
CA ALA A 118 11.53 -8.72 8.82
C ALA A 118 12.13 -9.10 10.16
N VAL A 119 11.93 -8.25 11.16
CA VAL A 119 12.34 -8.45 12.54
C VAL A 119 11.26 -7.90 13.49
N GLU A 120 10.98 -8.65 14.54
CA GLU A 120 10.16 -8.19 15.66
C GLU A 120 11.03 -7.33 16.57
N ILE A 121 10.55 -6.13 16.90
CA ILE A 121 11.25 -5.18 17.76
C ILE A 121 10.25 -4.25 18.44
N ASP A 122 10.20 -4.32 19.76
CA ASP A 122 9.30 -3.47 20.53
C ASP A 122 9.81 -2.02 20.54
N PHE A 123 8.99 -1.11 20.03
CA PHE A 123 9.27 0.33 20.00
C PHE A 123 10.64 0.67 19.38
N SER A 124 10.84 0.25 18.13
CA SER A 124 12.07 0.58 17.38
C SER A 124 12.37 2.09 17.37
N LEU A 125 13.58 2.45 17.74
CA LEU A 125 14.06 3.83 17.66
C LEU A 125 14.62 4.14 16.26
N PRO A 126 14.79 5.40 15.87
CA PRO A 126 15.38 5.78 14.59
C PRO A 126 16.73 5.13 14.30
N ASP A 127 17.57 4.97 15.31
CA ASP A 127 18.89 4.32 15.16
C ASP A 127 18.77 2.82 14.95
N ASP A 128 17.78 2.15 15.53
CA ASP A 128 17.50 0.73 15.28
C ASP A 128 17.07 0.52 13.81
N VAL A 129 16.18 1.39 13.32
CA VAL A 129 15.74 1.37 11.92
C VAL A 129 16.91 1.58 10.96
N ARG A 130 17.76 2.60 11.23
CA ARG A 130 18.94 2.87 10.44
C ARG A 130 19.91 1.68 10.45
N ALA A 131 20.17 1.09 11.61
CA ALA A 131 21.05 -0.05 11.76
C ALA A 131 20.51 -1.28 11.01
N PHE A 132 19.21 -1.59 11.18
CA PHE A 132 18.55 -2.69 10.49
C PHE A 132 18.59 -2.52 8.98
N TYR A 133 18.26 -1.32 8.47
CA TYR A 133 18.31 -1.04 7.04
C TYR A 133 19.73 -1.25 6.48
N ARG A 134 20.73 -0.60 7.07
CA ARG A 134 22.14 -0.65 6.57
C ARG A 134 22.74 -2.06 6.55
N THR A 135 22.40 -2.87 7.55
CA THR A 135 22.90 -4.26 7.62
C THR A 135 22.15 -5.20 6.68
N THR A 136 20.86 -4.95 6.46
CA THR A 136 19.98 -5.90 5.76
C THR A 136 19.89 -5.63 4.27
N VAL A 137 19.85 -4.35 3.84
CA VAL A 137 19.55 -4.02 2.44
C VAL A 137 20.60 -4.52 1.45
N LYS A 138 21.88 -4.52 1.83
CA LYS A 138 22.97 -5.04 0.99
C LYS A 138 22.82 -6.54 0.75
N ASP A 139 22.54 -7.28 1.82
CA ASP A 139 22.35 -8.73 1.74
C ASP A 139 21.14 -9.07 0.86
N LEU A 140 20.04 -8.29 0.97
CA LEU A 140 18.85 -8.50 0.16
C LEU A 140 19.11 -8.21 -1.33
N VAL A 141 19.81 -7.13 -1.65
CA VAL A 141 20.17 -6.78 -3.03
C VAL A 141 21.07 -7.88 -3.64
N GLU A 142 22.04 -8.36 -2.88
CA GLU A 142 22.94 -9.45 -3.28
C GLU A 142 22.19 -10.77 -3.46
N GLN A 143 21.34 -11.14 -2.49
CA GLN A 143 20.51 -12.34 -2.54
C GLN A 143 19.54 -12.34 -3.73
N ALA A 144 18.96 -11.17 -4.07
CA ALA A 144 18.08 -11.01 -5.21
C ALA A 144 18.83 -10.94 -6.55
N GLY A 145 20.16 -10.80 -6.54
CA GLY A 145 20.96 -10.61 -7.76
C GLY A 145 20.65 -9.30 -8.49
N VAL A 146 20.18 -8.28 -7.77
CA VAL A 146 19.74 -7.01 -8.35
C VAL A 146 20.92 -6.12 -8.66
N ASP A 147 20.98 -5.62 -9.88
CA ASP A 147 21.90 -4.52 -10.24
C ASP A 147 21.43 -3.23 -9.56
N VAL A 148 22.26 -2.66 -8.68
CA VAL A 148 21.95 -1.43 -7.93
C VAL A 148 21.52 -0.28 -8.86
N ARG A 149 22.04 -0.21 -10.08
CA ARG A 149 21.67 0.79 -11.08
C ARG A 149 20.21 0.69 -11.52
N ARG A 150 19.56 -0.45 -11.30
CA ARG A 150 18.14 -0.68 -11.59
C ARG A 150 17.23 -0.39 -10.39
N LEU A 151 17.79 0.02 -9.24
CA LEU A 151 17.00 0.49 -8.10
C LEU A 151 16.51 1.91 -8.36
N VAL A 152 15.19 2.10 -8.39
CA VAL A 152 14.58 3.41 -8.73
C VAL A 152 14.29 4.28 -7.50
N GLY A 153 14.26 3.69 -6.30
CA GLY A 153 13.99 4.45 -5.07
C GLY A 153 13.66 3.55 -3.89
N ILE A 154 13.43 4.21 -2.76
CA ILE A 154 13.04 3.62 -1.49
C ILE A 154 11.67 4.19 -1.14
N GLY A 155 10.70 3.32 -0.90
CA GLY A 155 9.43 3.70 -0.28
C GLY A 155 9.43 3.32 1.19
N VAL A 156 8.87 4.17 2.02
CA VAL A 156 8.77 3.96 3.47
C VAL A 156 7.32 4.08 3.89
N ALA A 157 6.79 3.02 4.47
CA ALA A 157 5.50 3.02 5.15
C ALA A 157 5.73 3.20 6.65
N THR A 158 5.02 4.12 7.28
CA THR A 158 5.12 4.40 8.71
C THR A 158 3.80 4.91 9.25
N PRO A 159 3.41 4.55 10.48
CA PRO A 159 2.25 5.14 11.13
C PRO A 159 2.43 6.65 11.29
N ASP A 160 1.32 7.39 11.18
CA ASP A 160 1.30 8.80 11.52
C ASP A 160 1.55 9.00 13.03
N ASP A 161 2.13 10.15 13.36
CA ASP A 161 2.35 10.59 14.74
C ASP A 161 3.12 9.54 15.59
N LEU A 162 4.08 8.83 14.97
CA LEU A 162 4.81 7.70 15.58
C LEU A 162 5.41 8.04 16.94
N GLY A 163 5.98 9.25 17.08
CA GLY A 163 6.60 9.73 18.31
C GLY A 163 5.63 10.30 19.35
N SER A 164 4.47 10.79 18.93
CA SER A 164 3.54 11.56 19.79
C SER A 164 2.43 10.70 20.39
N ILE A 165 2.09 9.56 19.77
CA ILE A 165 0.97 8.73 20.20
C ILE A 165 1.22 8.11 21.57
N GLU A 166 0.26 8.21 22.48
CA GLU A 166 0.33 7.57 23.80
C GLU A 166 0.01 6.09 23.69
N LEU A 167 0.96 5.25 24.06
CA LEU A 167 0.86 3.79 24.04
C LEU A 167 1.33 3.19 25.36
N ALA A 168 0.69 2.13 25.79
CA ALA A 168 1.11 1.39 26.98
C ALA A 168 2.52 0.80 26.74
N GLY A 169 3.44 1.00 27.71
CA GLY A 169 4.81 0.52 27.63
C GLY A 169 5.76 1.34 26.76
N ARG A 170 5.30 2.44 26.15
CA ARG A 170 6.11 3.33 25.32
C ARG A 170 7.31 3.87 26.08
N PRO A 171 8.56 3.71 25.58
CA PRO A 171 9.76 4.32 26.15
C PRO A 171 9.74 5.87 26.04
N GLN A 172 10.40 6.56 26.96
CA GLN A 172 10.46 8.04 26.92
C GLN A 172 11.19 8.58 25.68
N ASP A 173 12.23 7.90 25.23
CA ASP A 173 13.05 8.25 24.08
C ASP A 173 12.34 8.00 22.73
N TYR A 174 11.20 7.31 22.74
CA TYR A 174 10.39 7.11 21.53
C TYR A 174 9.87 8.41 20.91
N SER A 175 9.76 9.49 21.71
CA SER A 175 9.44 10.84 21.21
C SER A 175 10.51 11.42 20.27
N THR A 176 11.68 10.80 20.17
CA THR A 176 12.72 11.17 19.19
C THR A 176 12.21 11.13 17.76
N TRP A 177 11.21 10.28 17.47
CA TRP A 177 10.56 10.21 16.17
C TRP A 177 9.96 11.55 15.70
N ASP A 178 9.46 12.40 16.63
CA ASP A 178 8.83 13.67 16.29
C ASP A 178 9.80 14.67 15.63
N GLN A 179 11.11 14.46 15.78
CA GLN A 179 12.16 15.33 15.23
C GLN A 179 13.06 14.60 14.23
N THR A 180 12.71 13.35 13.87
CA THR A 180 13.55 12.52 13.01
C THR A 180 13.28 12.83 11.54
N ASP A 181 14.34 13.14 10.80
CA ASP A 181 14.32 13.10 9.33
C ASP A 181 14.27 11.64 8.88
N ILE A 182 13.06 11.14 8.60
CA ILE A 182 12.86 9.74 8.19
C ILE A 182 13.62 9.44 6.88
N ALA A 183 13.63 10.35 5.91
CA ALA A 183 14.35 10.14 4.66
C ALA A 183 15.86 9.98 4.88
N GLY A 184 16.42 10.74 5.80
CA GLY A 184 17.84 10.68 6.16
C GLY A 184 18.28 9.35 6.79
N LEU A 185 17.36 8.54 7.31
CA LEU A 185 17.68 7.19 7.83
C LEU A 185 18.17 6.25 6.73
N PHE A 186 17.75 6.49 5.48
CA PHE A 186 17.96 5.63 4.32
C PHE A 186 18.98 6.17 3.31
N ALA A 187 19.71 7.24 3.66
CA ALA A 187 20.70 7.87 2.78
C ALA A 187 21.84 6.92 2.36
N GLU A 188 22.15 5.93 3.18
CA GLU A 188 23.17 4.93 2.93
C GLU A 188 22.61 3.50 3.04
N PRO A 189 23.11 2.51 2.29
CA PRO A 189 24.31 2.56 1.46
C PRO A 189 24.06 3.06 0.02
N TYR A 190 22.81 3.28 -0.37
CA TYR A 190 22.44 3.70 -1.71
C TYR A 190 21.77 5.08 -1.64
N ALA A 191 22.34 6.06 -2.32
CA ALA A 191 21.80 7.42 -2.40
C ALA A 191 20.59 7.46 -3.36
N LEU A 192 19.49 6.84 -2.95
CA LEU A 192 18.25 6.74 -3.73
C LEU A 192 17.21 7.75 -3.24
N PRO A 193 16.29 8.20 -4.10
CA PRO A 193 15.13 8.97 -3.69
C PRO A 193 14.28 8.20 -2.68
N VAL A 194 13.81 8.88 -1.62
CA VAL A 194 12.98 8.29 -0.56
C VAL A 194 11.58 8.87 -0.63
N PHE A 195 10.58 8.00 -0.63
CA PHE A 195 9.16 8.33 -0.67
C PHE A 195 8.51 7.82 0.61
N ILE A 196 7.83 8.68 1.34
CA ILE A 196 7.23 8.34 2.64
C ILE A 196 5.72 8.39 2.51
N GLU A 197 5.04 7.40 3.09
CA GLU A 197 3.58 7.33 3.11
C GLU A 197 3.11 6.73 4.45
N ASN A 198 1.87 7.02 4.83
CA ASN A 198 1.21 6.32 5.92
C ASN A 198 1.11 4.80 5.62
N ASP A 199 1.27 3.96 6.65
CA ASP A 199 1.30 2.49 6.53
C ASP A 199 0.00 1.90 5.94
N ALA A 200 -1.16 2.36 6.40
CA ALA A 200 -2.45 1.91 5.88
C ALA A 200 -2.70 2.42 4.45
N ALA A 201 -2.26 3.63 4.13
CA ALA A 201 -2.30 4.19 2.78
C ALA A 201 -1.39 3.40 1.83
N ALA A 202 -0.16 3.12 2.24
CA ALA A 202 0.77 2.29 1.48
C ALA A 202 0.19 0.88 1.23
N ALA A 203 -0.37 0.24 2.28
CA ALA A 203 -1.00 -1.06 2.17
C ALA A 203 -2.20 -1.05 1.20
N ALA A 204 -3.08 -0.03 1.30
CA ALA A 204 -4.21 0.12 0.38
C ALA A 204 -3.76 0.30 -1.07
N MET A 205 -2.69 1.08 -1.32
CA MET A 205 -2.10 1.24 -2.65
C MET A 205 -1.45 -0.06 -3.15
N GLY A 206 -0.79 -0.80 -2.27
CA GLY A 206 -0.24 -2.12 -2.57
C GLY A 206 -1.33 -3.09 -3.02
N GLU A 207 -2.39 -3.23 -2.24
CA GLU A 207 -3.54 -4.08 -2.57
C GLU A 207 -4.24 -3.65 -3.87
N GLN A 208 -4.41 -2.36 -4.09
CA GLN A 208 -5.01 -1.81 -5.30
C GLN A 208 -4.17 -2.12 -6.55
N GLN A 209 -2.85 -2.11 -6.43
CA GLN A 209 -1.94 -2.29 -7.56
C GLN A 209 -1.57 -3.77 -7.81
N LEU A 210 -1.46 -4.58 -6.77
CA LEU A 210 -0.84 -5.90 -6.80
C LEU A 210 -1.72 -7.01 -6.20
N GLY A 211 -2.58 -6.68 -5.24
CA GLY A 211 -3.41 -7.62 -4.51
C GLY A 211 -4.85 -7.69 -4.99
N SER A 212 -5.76 -8.07 -4.09
CA SER A 212 -7.20 -8.24 -4.32
C SER A 212 -7.88 -6.98 -4.85
N GLY A 213 -7.33 -5.81 -4.54
CA GLY A 213 -7.86 -4.52 -5.00
C GLY A 213 -7.93 -4.36 -6.50
N ARG A 214 -7.10 -5.08 -7.28
CA ARG A 214 -7.12 -5.08 -8.75
C ARG A 214 -8.46 -5.52 -9.35
N HIS A 215 -9.25 -6.28 -8.60
CA HIS A 215 -10.52 -6.85 -9.03
C HIS A 215 -11.72 -5.98 -8.69
N HIS A 216 -11.50 -4.83 -8.05
CA HIS A 216 -12.53 -3.93 -7.59
C HIS A 216 -12.35 -2.52 -8.15
N SER A 217 -13.42 -1.91 -8.64
CA SER A 217 -13.39 -0.49 -9.08
C SER A 217 -13.18 0.46 -7.89
N SER A 218 -13.63 0.06 -6.71
CA SER A 218 -13.43 0.76 -5.45
C SER A 218 -13.35 -0.23 -4.31
N ALA A 219 -12.49 0.02 -3.32
CA ALA A 219 -12.51 -0.74 -2.07
C ALA A 219 -12.00 0.11 -0.90
N PHE A 220 -12.46 -0.24 0.28
CA PHE A 220 -11.90 0.23 1.53
C PHE A 220 -10.97 -0.85 2.08
N TYR A 221 -9.72 -0.51 2.35
CA TYR A 221 -8.75 -1.40 2.98
C TYR A 221 -8.67 -1.09 4.47
N MET A 222 -8.69 -2.11 5.31
CA MET A 222 -8.55 -2.03 6.75
C MET A 222 -7.27 -2.76 7.18
N LEU A 223 -6.33 -2.01 7.75
CA LEU A 223 -5.04 -2.50 8.25
C LEU A 223 -5.14 -2.76 9.76
N ILE A 224 -5.07 -4.03 10.15
CA ILE A 224 -4.96 -4.43 11.56
C ILE A 224 -3.48 -4.69 11.86
N SER A 225 -2.84 -3.72 12.46
CA SER A 225 -1.47 -3.78 12.95
C SER A 225 -1.45 -3.52 14.47
N TRP A 226 -0.38 -2.95 15.00
CA TRP A 226 -0.39 -2.50 16.40
C TRP A 226 -1.55 -1.53 16.70
N GLY A 227 -1.93 -0.72 15.72
CA GLY A 227 -3.15 0.08 15.67
C GLY A 227 -4.17 -0.47 14.68
N LEU A 228 -5.13 0.38 14.31
CA LEU A 228 -6.11 0.13 13.27
C LEU A 228 -6.11 1.31 12.30
N GLY A 229 -5.65 1.09 11.10
CA GLY A 229 -5.68 2.07 10.02
C GLY A 229 -6.65 1.67 8.90
N GLY A 230 -6.78 2.54 7.91
CA GLY A 230 -7.52 2.22 6.71
C GLY A 230 -7.13 3.10 5.53
N GLY A 231 -7.59 2.71 4.36
CA GLY A 231 -7.38 3.45 3.13
C GLY A 231 -8.50 3.19 2.14
N PHE A 232 -8.87 4.20 1.37
CA PHE A 232 -9.91 4.08 0.35
C PHE A 232 -9.33 4.36 -1.03
N PHE A 233 -9.68 3.53 -1.99
CA PHE A 233 -9.38 3.78 -3.40
C PHE A 233 -10.64 3.62 -4.26
N ALA A 234 -10.72 4.44 -5.29
CA ALA A 234 -11.78 4.42 -6.28
C ALA A 234 -11.20 4.74 -7.66
N ASP A 235 -11.72 4.08 -8.69
CA ASP A 235 -11.32 4.26 -10.10
C ASP A 235 -9.80 4.18 -10.31
N GLY A 236 -9.16 3.22 -9.62
CA GLY A 236 -7.70 3.02 -9.71
C GLY A 236 -6.85 4.06 -9.01
N THR A 237 -7.45 4.92 -8.18
CA THR A 237 -6.74 6.01 -7.48
C THR A 237 -6.98 5.95 -5.98
N TYR A 238 -5.91 6.03 -5.18
CA TYR A 238 -6.02 6.18 -3.74
C TYR A 238 -6.55 7.58 -3.38
N VAL A 239 -7.55 7.64 -2.52
CA VAL A 239 -8.18 8.89 -2.08
C VAL A 239 -7.44 9.42 -0.85
N ARG A 240 -6.53 10.36 -1.05
CA ARG A 240 -5.67 10.90 0.02
C ARG A 240 -6.40 11.76 1.07
N GLY A 241 -7.53 12.37 0.70
CA GLY A 241 -8.13 13.41 1.54
C GLY A 241 -7.31 14.71 1.55
N ALA A 242 -7.77 15.70 2.31
CA ALA A 242 -7.19 17.05 2.31
C ALA A 242 -5.76 17.12 2.90
N ALA A 243 -5.47 16.26 3.87
CA ALA A 243 -4.20 16.26 4.61
C ALA A 243 -3.44 14.91 4.47
N GLY A 244 -3.79 14.09 3.47
CA GLY A 244 -3.21 12.77 3.32
C GLY A 244 -3.76 11.71 4.29
N ARG A 245 -4.65 12.09 5.19
CA ARG A 245 -5.17 11.27 6.30
C ARG A 245 -6.60 10.79 6.02
N SER A 246 -6.84 10.13 4.90
CA SER A 246 -8.13 9.48 4.63
C SER A 246 -8.13 8.06 5.20
N GLY A 247 -9.29 7.60 5.66
CA GLY A 247 -9.43 6.21 6.11
C GLY A 247 -9.10 5.94 7.57
N GLU A 248 -8.98 6.96 8.41
CA GLU A 248 -8.66 6.89 9.85
C GLU A 248 -9.78 6.21 10.67
N ILE A 249 -10.14 4.99 10.29
CA ILE A 249 -11.25 4.22 10.87
C ILE A 249 -11.01 3.90 12.35
N GLY A 250 -9.75 3.76 12.76
CA GLY A 250 -9.37 3.43 14.13
C GLY A 250 -9.76 4.48 15.16
N PHE A 251 -9.92 5.75 14.73
CA PHE A 251 -10.35 6.87 15.57
C PHE A 251 -11.88 7.04 15.63
N LEU A 252 -12.64 6.27 14.87
CA LEU A 252 -14.10 6.28 15.04
C LEU A 252 -14.46 5.74 16.43
N ASN A 253 -15.44 6.38 17.05
CA ASN A 253 -15.91 5.97 18.36
C ASN A 253 -16.82 4.73 18.27
N CYS A 254 -16.65 3.82 19.21
CA CYS A 254 -17.55 2.70 19.47
C CYS A 254 -17.94 2.66 20.96
N ARG A 255 -18.88 1.79 21.32
CA ARG A 255 -19.22 1.53 22.71
C ARG A 255 -18.53 0.27 23.19
N ALA A 256 -17.80 0.39 24.30
CA ALA A 256 -17.27 -0.74 25.04
C ALA A 256 -18.39 -1.52 25.75
N ASP A 257 -18.06 -2.69 26.30
CA ASP A 257 -19.04 -3.57 26.96
C ASP A 257 -19.61 -2.97 28.24
N ASP A 258 -18.90 -2.06 28.90
CA ASP A 258 -19.35 -1.31 30.07
C ASP A 258 -20.16 -0.02 29.70
N GLY A 259 -20.36 0.24 28.41
CA GLY A 259 -21.08 1.39 27.89
C GLY A 259 -20.24 2.65 27.70
N THR A 260 -18.94 2.63 28.03
CA THR A 260 -18.03 3.74 27.75
C THR A 260 -17.83 3.93 26.25
N VAL A 261 -17.48 5.14 25.84
CA VAL A 261 -17.16 5.47 24.44
C VAL A 261 -15.66 5.50 24.29
N GLU A 262 -15.15 4.72 23.33
CA GLU A 262 -13.72 4.59 23.06
C GLU A 262 -13.45 4.53 21.56
N PRO A 263 -12.24 4.89 21.09
CA PRO A 263 -11.83 4.63 19.70
C PRO A 263 -11.83 3.13 19.38
N VAL A 264 -12.28 2.78 18.18
CA VAL A 264 -12.36 1.37 17.73
C VAL A 264 -11.02 0.65 17.88
N GLN A 265 -9.91 1.34 17.60
CA GLN A 265 -8.56 0.75 17.68
C GLN A 265 -8.15 0.31 19.11
N GLN A 266 -8.83 0.79 20.16
CA GLN A 266 -8.55 0.33 21.53
C GLN A 266 -8.82 -1.17 21.69
N TRP A 267 -9.73 -1.71 20.89
CA TRP A 267 -10.04 -3.14 20.86
C TRP A 267 -9.55 -3.81 19.58
N VAL A 268 -9.88 -3.22 18.42
CA VAL A 268 -9.63 -3.81 17.10
C VAL A 268 -8.22 -3.46 16.63
N SER A 269 -7.23 -4.06 17.26
CA SER A 269 -5.81 -3.89 16.97
C SER A 269 -5.00 -4.98 17.68
N LEU A 270 -3.72 -5.14 17.35
CA LEU A 270 -2.83 -6.04 18.10
C LEU A 270 -2.59 -5.53 19.52
N SER A 271 -2.55 -4.22 19.75
CA SER A 271 -2.44 -3.66 21.10
C SER A 271 -3.67 -3.99 21.95
N GLY A 272 -4.87 -3.92 21.37
CA GLY A 272 -6.12 -4.33 22.04
C GLY A 272 -6.16 -5.82 22.35
N LEU A 273 -5.77 -6.67 21.37
CA LEU A 273 -5.63 -8.10 21.58
C LEU A 273 -4.59 -8.41 22.68
N SER A 274 -3.44 -7.75 22.64
CA SER A 274 -2.38 -7.91 23.66
C SER A 274 -2.91 -7.59 25.06
N THR A 275 -3.64 -6.50 25.21
CA THR A 275 -4.26 -6.11 26.49
C THR A 275 -5.22 -7.19 27.00
N LEU A 276 -6.07 -7.74 26.11
CA LEU A 276 -7.00 -8.83 26.46
C LEU A 276 -6.28 -10.11 26.87
N LEU A 277 -5.21 -10.49 26.15
CA LEU A 277 -4.39 -11.66 26.45
C LEU A 277 -3.67 -11.50 27.78
N GLN A 278 -3.02 -10.36 28.03
CA GLN A 278 -2.33 -10.07 29.30
C GLN A 278 -3.27 -10.15 30.50
N ALA A 279 -4.51 -9.66 30.38
CA ALA A 279 -5.52 -9.77 31.44
C ALA A 279 -5.88 -11.25 31.78
N ARG A 280 -5.54 -12.18 30.89
CA ARG A 280 -5.72 -13.64 31.06
C ARG A 280 -4.41 -14.39 31.35
N GLY A 281 -3.31 -13.65 31.57
CA GLY A 281 -1.99 -14.25 31.81
C GLY A 281 -1.33 -14.86 30.57
N LEU A 282 -1.78 -14.46 29.35
CA LEU A 282 -1.26 -14.93 28.07
C LEU A 282 -0.42 -13.84 27.40
N GLY A 283 0.49 -14.22 26.52
CA GLY A 283 1.32 -13.30 25.75
C GLY A 283 0.89 -13.21 24.28
N LEU A 284 1.13 -12.04 23.66
CA LEU A 284 0.85 -11.85 22.23
C LEU A 284 1.69 -12.78 21.35
N GLY A 285 2.85 -13.25 21.81
CA GLY A 285 3.68 -14.22 21.08
C GLY A 285 2.96 -15.54 20.77
N GLU A 286 1.92 -15.92 21.54
CA GLU A 286 1.10 -17.07 21.22
C GLU A 286 0.36 -16.93 19.88
N LEU A 287 0.04 -15.70 19.45
CA LEU A 287 -0.61 -15.44 18.16
C LEU A 287 0.19 -16.00 16.98
N PHE A 288 1.52 -15.96 17.08
CA PHE A 288 2.44 -16.39 16.03
C PHE A 288 3.00 -17.80 16.25
N ALA A 289 2.55 -18.50 17.30
CA ALA A 289 2.96 -19.87 17.58
C ALA A 289 2.38 -20.85 16.54
N ALA A 290 3.07 -21.99 16.35
CA ALA A 290 2.58 -23.05 15.47
C ALA A 290 1.33 -23.73 16.05
N GLU A 291 1.27 -23.90 17.38
CA GLU A 291 0.15 -24.48 18.11
C GLU A 291 -0.34 -23.46 19.16
N HIS A 292 -1.64 -23.45 19.43
CA HIS A 292 -2.28 -22.51 20.34
C HIS A 292 -2.86 -23.25 21.55
N SER A 293 -2.72 -22.66 22.73
CA SER A 293 -3.37 -23.18 23.93
C SER A 293 -4.90 -22.99 23.83
N PRO A 294 -5.70 -23.90 24.48
CA PRO A 294 -7.15 -23.69 24.55
C PRO A 294 -7.54 -22.35 25.17
N ALA A 295 -6.75 -21.85 26.12
CA ALA A 295 -6.98 -20.55 26.75
C ALA A 295 -6.77 -19.39 25.77
N PHE A 296 -5.77 -19.49 24.88
CA PHE A 296 -5.58 -18.51 23.82
C PHE A 296 -6.73 -18.54 22.82
N GLU A 297 -7.16 -19.73 22.39
CA GLU A 297 -8.28 -19.87 21.44
C GLU A 297 -9.58 -19.26 21.98
N GLU A 298 -9.89 -19.49 23.26
CA GLU A 298 -11.03 -18.87 23.94
C GLU A 298 -10.89 -17.34 24.02
N ALA A 299 -9.70 -16.84 24.37
CA ALA A 299 -9.44 -15.41 24.44
C ALA A 299 -9.57 -14.76 23.06
N PHE A 300 -9.08 -15.42 22.02
CA PHE A 300 -9.18 -14.92 20.65
C PHE A 300 -10.64 -14.89 20.16
N ASP A 301 -11.47 -15.91 20.49
CA ASP A 301 -12.90 -15.89 20.17
C ASP A 301 -13.63 -14.71 20.84
N VAL A 302 -13.29 -14.39 22.10
CA VAL A 302 -13.81 -13.21 22.79
C VAL A 302 -13.39 -11.93 22.09
N TRP A 303 -12.13 -11.85 21.63
CA TRP A 303 -11.64 -10.69 20.88
C TRP A 303 -12.37 -10.53 19.56
N VAL A 304 -12.55 -11.60 18.77
CA VAL A 304 -13.27 -11.59 17.49
C VAL A 304 -14.72 -11.11 17.67
N GLU A 305 -15.43 -11.63 18.68
CA GLU A 305 -16.80 -11.22 18.96
C GLU A 305 -16.89 -9.73 19.35
N GLY A 306 -15.95 -9.29 20.21
CA GLY A 306 -15.83 -7.88 20.58
C GLY A 306 -15.49 -6.97 19.41
N ALA A 307 -14.62 -7.42 18.50
CA ALA A 307 -14.26 -6.71 17.29
C ALA A 307 -15.44 -6.57 16.33
N ALA A 308 -16.21 -7.65 16.11
CA ALA A 308 -17.39 -7.62 15.24
C ALA A 308 -18.44 -6.62 15.74
N ARG A 309 -18.66 -6.56 17.05
CA ARG A 309 -19.61 -5.57 17.64
C ARG A 309 -19.12 -4.14 17.47
N ARG A 310 -17.84 -3.85 17.74
CA ARG A 310 -17.28 -2.51 17.69
C ARG A 310 -17.10 -1.99 16.26
N LEU A 311 -16.93 -2.87 15.30
CA LEU A 311 -16.82 -2.52 13.88
C LEU A 311 -18.17 -2.31 13.19
N LEU A 312 -19.31 -2.63 13.81
CA LEU A 312 -20.61 -2.53 13.16
C LEU A 312 -20.88 -1.11 12.63
N ASP A 313 -20.88 -0.11 13.51
CA ASP A 313 -21.14 1.28 13.12
C ASP A 313 -20.09 1.84 12.16
N PRO A 314 -18.78 1.62 12.37
CA PRO A 314 -17.73 1.95 11.39
C PRO A 314 -17.96 1.33 10.01
N MET A 315 -18.32 0.05 9.94
CA MET A 315 -18.59 -0.61 8.64
C MET A 315 -19.85 -0.05 7.96
N ILE A 316 -20.88 0.26 8.73
CA ILE A 316 -22.07 0.96 8.21
C ILE A 316 -21.66 2.34 7.66
N ALA A 317 -20.85 3.10 8.39
CA ALA A 317 -20.37 4.41 7.94
C ALA A 317 -19.56 4.31 6.63
N VAL A 318 -18.65 3.35 6.52
CA VAL A 318 -17.89 3.08 5.29
C VAL A 318 -18.83 2.78 4.12
N ASN A 319 -19.82 1.90 4.33
CA ASN A 319 -20.79 1.56 3.29
C ASN A 319 -21.66 2.76 2.88
N CYS A 320 -22.16 3.54 3.83
CA CYS A 320 -23.06 4.67 3.56
C CYS A 320 -22.34 5.87 2.94
N LEU A 321 -21.08 6.12 3.30
CA LEU A 321 -20.34 7.31 2.87
C LEU A 321 -19.50 7.07 1.62
N LEU A 322 -18.91 5.87 1.49
CA LEU A 322 -17.98 5.57 0.42
C LEU A 322 -18.56 4.60 -0.61
N ASN A 323 -19.53 3.77 -0.22
CA ASN A 323 -20.16 2.75 -1.06
C ASN A 323 -19.13 1.91 -1.85
N PRO A 324 -18.15 1.27 -1.19
CA PRO A 324 -17.12 0.51 -1.86
C PRO A 324 -17.69 -0.79 -2.45
N ALA A 325 -17.03 -1.35 -3.48
CA ALA A 325 -17.38 -2.66 -4.02
C ALA A 325 -16.97 -3.81 -3.08
N ALA A 326 -15.94 -3.59 -2.24
CA ALA A 326 -15.50 -4.52 -1.20
C ALA A 326 -14.83 -3.78 -0.04
N ILE A 327 -14.78 -4.42 1.13
CA ILE A 327 -13.94 -4.04 2.26
C ILE A 327 -12.87 -5.12 2.39
N LEU A 328 -11.60 -4.75 2.20
CA LEU A 328 -10.48 -5.66 2.30
C LEU A 328 -9.88 -5.58 3.71
N ILE A 329 -9.64 -6.70 4.34
CA ILE A 329 -8.98 -6.76 5.65
C ILE A 329 -7.63 -7.46 5.54
N GLY A 330 -6.61 -6.84 6.12
CA GLY A 330 -5.25 -7.35 6.14
C GLY A 330 -4.47 -6.84 7.34
N GLY A 331 -3.18 -7.07 7.35
CA GLY A 331 -2.27 -6.64 8.40
C GLY A 331 -1.56 -7.81 9.08
N ARG A 332 -1.17 -7.61 10.34
CA ARG A 332 -0.27 -8.52 11.06
C ARG A 332 -0.94 -9.75 11.69
N LEU A 333 -2.26 -9.84 11.70
CA LEU A 333 -2.92 -11.08 12.13
C LEU A 333 -2.60 -12.21 11.14
N PRO A 334 -2.14 -13.40 11.61
CA PRO A 334 -2.00 -14.56 10.74
C PRO A 334 -3.30 -14.89 10.01
N ILE A 335 -3.18 -15.35 8.77
CA ILE A 335 -4.30 -15.53 7.83
C ILE A 335 -5.48 -16.31 8.45
N LYS A 336 -5.21 -17.38 9.20
CA LYS A 336 -6.24 -18.19 9.88
C LYS A 336 -7.10 -17.38 10.87
N PHE A 337 -6.53 -16.35 11.47
CA PHE A 337 -7.23 -15.45 12.41
C PHE A 337 -7.96 -14.33 11.68
N LEU A 338 -7.40 -13.83 10.58
CA LEU A 338 -8.12 -12.92 9.68
C LEU A 338 -9.36 -13.60 9.07
N GLU A 339 -9.27 -14.88 8.67
CA GLU A 339 -10.41 -15.66 8.18
C GLU A 339 -11.53 -15.82 9.22
N ARG A 340 -11.18 -15.97 10.51
CA ARG A 340 -12.18 -16.02 11.59
C ARG A 340 -12.87 -14.68 11.76
N LEU A 341 -12.11 -13.59 11.75
CA LEU A 341 -12.65 -12.24 11.85
C LEU A 341 -13.52 -11.90 10.64
N GLU A 342 -13.05 -12.18 9.41
CA GLU A 342 -13.81 -11.95 8.17
C GLU A 342 -15.17 -12.65 8.21
N ARG A 343 -15.19 -13.94 8.52
CA ARG A 343 -16.44 -14.72 8.62
C ARG A 343 -17.39 -14.13 9.65
N ARG A 344 -16.88 -13.79 10.85
CA ARG A 344 -17.70 -13.25 11.91
C ARG A 344 -18.27 -11.87 11.56
N LEU A 345 -17.45 -11.00 10.97
CA LEU A 345 -17.88 -9.67 10.52
C LEU A 345 -18.97 -9.75 9.46
N ASN A 346 -18.81 -10.60 8.44
CA ASN A 346 -19.85 -10.77 7.40
C ASN A 346 -21.17 -11.27 8.01
N VAL A 347 -21.13 -12.24 8.92
CA VAL A 347 -22.32 -12.73 9.61
C VAL A 347 -22.95 -11.62 10.47
N TYR A 348 -22.13 -10.92 11.26
CA TYR A 348 -22.61 -9.88 12.17
C TYR A 348 -23.25 -8.70 11.42
N LEU A 349 -22.65 -8.28 10.31
CA LEU A 349 -23.23 -7.24 9.44
C LEU A 349 -24.54 -7.70 8.81
N ALA A 350 -24.64 -8.94 8.34
CA ALA A 350 -25.87 -9.48 7.77
C ALA A 350 -27.02 -9.52 8.80
N GLU A 351 -26.70 -9.83 10.07
CA GLU A 351 -27.68 -9.89 11.17
C GLU A 351 -28.15 -8.50 11.63
N HIS A 352 -27.25 -7.52 11.72
CA HIS A 352 -27.51 -6.24 12.40
C HIS A 352 -27.67 -5.06 11.45
N ALA A 353 -27.18 -5.16 10.21
CA ALA A 353 -27.22 -4.09 9.23
C ALA A 353 -28.03 -4.46 7.96
N ALA A 354 -28.93 -5.45 8.05
CA ALA A 354 -29.76 -5.90 6.91
C ALA A 354 -30.69 -4.80 6.34
N HIS A 355 -30.91 -3.72 7.08
CA HIS A 355 -31.69 -2.56 6.64
C HIS A 355 -30.88 -1.61 5.74
N ILE A 356 -29.54 -1.78 5.66
CA ILE A 356 -28.66 -0.98 4.80
C ILE A 356 -28.66 -1.59 3.40
N PRO A 357 -29.09 -0.86 2.37
CA PRO A 357 -29.05 -1.37 1.00
C PRO A 357 -27.61 -1.47 0.50
N GLY A 358 -27.21 -2.64 0.02
CA GLY A 358 -25.94 -2.81 -0.67
C GLY A 358 -24.70 -2.79 0.22
N LEU A 359 -24.70 -3.60 1.29
CA LEU A 359 -23.48 -3.82 2.08
C LEU A 359 -22.36 -4.45 1.24
N ALA A 360 -21.21 -3.81 1.23
CA ALA A 360 -20.00 -4.37 0.61
C ALA A 360 -19.54 -5.62 1.38
N PRO A 361 -19.17 -6.70 0.67
CA PRO A 361 -18.63 -7.89 1.32
C PRO A 361 -17.25 -7.57 1.93
N ILE A 362 -17.00 -8.10 3.12
CA ILE A 362 -15.66 -8.10 3.69
C ILE A 362 -14.91 -9.27 3.10
N ARG A 363 -13.66 -9.05 2.66
CA ARG A 363 -12.78 -10.02 2.02
C ARG A 363 -11.38 -9.93 2.60
N LEU A 364 -10.65 -11.04 2.54
CA LEU A 364 -9.23 -11.01 2.89
C LEU A 364 -8.42 -10.26 1.83
N ALA A 365 -7.46 -9.50 2.30
CA ALA A 365 -6.42 -8.90 1.49
C ALA A 365 -5.42 -9.96 1.04
N GLU A 366 -4.86 -9.81 -0.16
CA GLU A 366 -3.97 -10.80 -0.78
C GLU A 366 -2.51 -10.66 -0.31
N LEU A 367 -2.04 -9.42 -0.09
CA LEU A 367 -0.67 -9.14 0.34
C LEU A 367 -0.44 -9.39 1.85
N ALA A 368 -1.51 -9.59 2.63
CA ALA A 368 -1.48 -9.93 4.04
C ALA A 368 -0.58 -8.98 4.87
N GLU A 369 0.39 -9.53 5.62
CA GLU A 369 1.31 -8.76 6.46
C GLU A 369 2.29 -7.90 5.68
N ASP A 370 2.56 -8.24 4.41
CA ASP A 370 3.51 -7.51 3.55
C ASP A 370 2.88 -6.31 2.86
N ALA A 371 1.57 -6.10 2.98
CA ALA A 371 0.87 -5.03 2.30
C ALA A 371 1.49 -3.64 2.50
N PRO A 372 1.87 -3.19 3.72
CA PRO A 372 2.55 -1.90 3.90
C PRO A 372 3.93 -1.86 3.24
N THR A 373 4.74 -2.92 3.37
CA THR A 373 6.10 -2.98 2.82
C THR A 373 6.11 -2.99 1.30
N VAL A 374 5.26 -3.84 0.70
CA VAL A 374 5.12 -3.93 -0.77
C VAL A 374 4.49 -2.67 -1.32
N GLY A 375 3.46 -2.14 -0.62
CA GLY A 375 2.83 -0.86 -0.96
C GLY A 375 3.80 0.31 -0.92
N ALA A 376 4.70 0.35 0.08
CA ALA A 376 5.77 1.33 0.11
C ALA A 376 6.67 1.22 -1.13
N ALA A 377 7.09 0.01 -1.50
CA ALA A 377 7.91 -0.20 -2.69
C ALA A 377 7.24 0.25 -4.00
N ILE A 378 5.91 0.29 -4.04
CA ILE A 378 5.15 0.82 -5.20
C ILE A 378 5.28 2.34 -5.33
N LEU A 379 5.58 3.09 -4.27
CA LEU A 379 5.65 4.56 -4.32
C LEU A 379 6.66 5.07 -5.37
N PRO A 380 7.95 4.67 -5.33
CA PRO A 380 8.90 5.09 -6.37
C PRO A 380 8.52 4.58 -7.76
N LEU A 381 8.02 3.34 -7.88
CA LEU A 381 7.55 2.81 -9.17
C LEU A 381 6.37 3.64 -9.73
N SER A 382 5.43 4.01 -8.86
CA SER A 382 4.29 4.86 -9.24
C SER A 382 4.73 6.25 -9.65
N HIS A 383 5.69 6.84 -8.93
CA HIS A 383 6.20 8.15 -9.24
C HIS A 383 6.79 8.23 -10.65
N TYR A 384 7.62 7.25 -11.04
CA TYR A 384 8.33 7.28 -12.31
C TYR A 384 7.59 6.63 -13.48
N LEU A 385 6.77 5.61 -13.25
CA LEU A 385 6.33 4.69 -14.31
C LEU A 385 4.81 4.53 -14.45
N LEU A 386 4.02 4.83 -13.41
CA LEU A 386 2.58 4.65 -13.47
C LEU A 386 1.84 5.96 -13.81
N PRO A 387 0.63 5.87 -14.37
CA PRO A 387 -0.18 7.05 -14.66
C PRO A 387 -0.51 7.81 -13.37
N GLN A 388 -0.37 9.11 -13.41
CA GLN A 388 -0.79 10.01 -12.34
C GLN A 388 -1.62 11.14 -12.93
N ALA A 389 -2.74 11.48 -12.30
CA ALA A 389 -3.57 12.62 -12.73
C ALA A 389 -2.78 13.94 -12.68
N ALA A 390 -1.90 14.08 -11.70
CA ALA A 390 -1.00 15.25 -11.56
C ALA A 390 -0.04 15.44 -12.75
N THR A 391 0.27 14.40 -13.52
CA THR A 391 1.15 14.49 -14.70
C THR A 391 0.59 15.42 -15.77
N LEU A 392 -0.74 15.58 -15.82
CA LEU A 392 -1.41 16.47 -16.78
C LEU A 392 -1.55 17.90 -16.27
N TRP A 393 -1.25 18.18 -15.01
CA TRP A 393 -1.44 19.48 -14.38
C TRP A 393 -0.09 20.20 -14.26
N LYS A 394 -0.12 21.54 -14.42
CA LYS A 394 1.08 22.36 -14.21
C LYS A 394 1.37 22.43 -12.71
N GLN A 395 2.54 21.95 -12.29
CA GLN A 395 3.02 22.12 -10.91
C GLN A 395 3.54 23.55 -10.71
N ASP A 396 3.36 24.09 -9.50
CA ASP A 396 4.03 25.35 -9.13
C ASP A 396 5.53 25.06 -8.91
N GLU A 397 6.36 25.94 -9.44
CA GLU A 397 7.79 25.97 -9.16
C GLU A 397 7.97 26.22 -7.65
N GLY A 398 8.17 25.16 -6.85
CA GLY A 398 8.47 25.29 -5.42
C GLY A 398 7.86 24.28 -4.45
N SER A 399 6.98 23.37 -4.91
CA SER A 399 6.40 22.35 -4.03
C SER A 399 6.42 20.96 -4.65
N GLU A 400 7.42 20.21 -4.37
CA GLU A 400 7.79 18.83 -4.74
C GLU A 400 8.92 18.73 -5.79
N PRO A 401 9.78 17.69 -5.70
CA PRO A 401 10.80 17.47 -6.71
C PRO A 401 10.15 17.33 -8.09
N GLU A 402 10.73 17.97 -9.10
CA GLU A 402 10.28 17.88 -10.50
C GLU A 402 10.00 16.40 -10.85
N LEU A 403 8.81 16.14 -11.40
CA LEU A 403 8.46 14.84 -11.97
C LEU A 403 9.48 14.51 -13.07
N GLU A 404 10.51 13.75 -12.71
CA GLU A 404 11.46 13.24 -13.67
C GLU A 404 10.75 12.28 -14.64
N SER A 405 10.98 12.42 -15.92
CA SER A 405 10.43 11.50 -16.93
C SER A 405 10.96 10.08 -16.72
N ALA A 406 10.20 9.07 -17.14
CA ALA A 406 10.60 7.66 -17.02
C ALA A 406 12.00 7.32 -17.61
N GLY A 407 12.58 8.20 -18.43
CA GLY A 407 13.95 8.04 -18.96
C GLY A 407 15.04 8.71 -18.15
N THR A 408 14.71 9.61 -17.20
CA THR A 408 15.73 10.46 -16.56
C THR A 408 16.49 9.71 -15.46
N TRP A 409 15.87 8.78 -14.74
CA TRP A 409 16.58 7.94 -13.79
C TRP A 409 17.53 6.95 -14.47
N MET A 410 17.22 6.45 -15.69
CA MET A 410 18.13 5.59 -16.48
C MET A 410 19.39 6.32 -16.95
N GLN A 411 19.39 7.65 -17.02
CA GLN A 411 20.56 8.45 -17.44
C GLN A 411 21.50 8.77 -16.26
N ARG A 412 21.08 8.55 -15.01
CA ARG A 412 21.90 8.73 -13.80
C ARG A 412 22.64 7.45 -13.38
N ALA A 413 22.30 6.31 -13.97
CA ALA A 413 23.02 5.04 -13.86
C ALA A 413 24.04 4.91 -14.97
#